data_fe0b6009437f4246bc5b1c83b010ab8d
#
_entry.id   fe0b6009437f4246bc5b1c83b010ab8d
#
_cell.length_a   1.000
_cell.length_b   1.000
_cell.length_c   1.000
_cell.angle_alpha   90.00
_cell.angle_beta   90.00
_cell.angle_gamma   90.00
#
_symmetry.space_group_name_H-M   'P 1'
#
loop_
_entity.id
_entity.type
_entity.pdbx_description
1 polymer ?
#
loop_
_entity_poly.entity_id
_entity_poly.type
_entity_poly.pdbx_seq_one_letter_code
_entity_poly.pdbx_strand_id
1 'polypeptide(L)'
;MLGGVLGARLALLVSKAAMSGRSSPTSSLGQPAAADGSSSSSSSSFPTTAVVAAAVKLAGRKRQSGGEHVNIKVAVRARPLGEGLKGDGTLLFDGETQLSLVHPHGGQRSDFSFDHVYGPRATQAQLYDDLGRQILDCAFEGYNGTIFAYGQTGSGKSHTIMGTASDLGIIPRLGADLFERVEQAGESCAYVVTATYLELYNEVVCDLLSPGSQGLKIRQHLKTGIYVEDLTEVQLSNQSELERLITEGNKARQVAATRMNERSSRSHAIFTLQLRQQHAQPEAEAEGGYPAKAALLGGPLLTSKINLVDLAGSERADLSADSRQLHEGAAINKSLSALGNVINALTEGTHGRAAAHVPYRSSKLTR
;
A
#
# COMPACT_ATOMS: atom_id res chain seq x y z
N MET A 1 11.21 13.16 -17.58
CA MET A 1 10.98 14.20 -16.58
C MET A 1 9.68 14.07 -15.73
N LEU A 2 8.70 13.19 -15.95
CA LEU A 2 7.51 13.00 -15.11
C LEU A 2 7.55 11.83 -14.11
N GLY A 3 8.36 10.79 -14.27
CA GLY A 3 8.54 9.67 -13.30
C GLY A 3 9.36 10.08 -12.07
N GLY A 4 10.32 10.99 -12.23
CA GLY A 4 10.97 11.69 -11.13
C GLY A 4 10.04 12.67 -10.41
N VAL A 5 8.97 13.12 -11.09
CA VAL A 5 8.00 14.08 -10.53
C VAL A 5 6.91 13.37 -9.72
N LEU A 6 6.60 12.09 -9.94
CA LEU A 6 5.62 11.36 -9.10
C LEU A 6 6.29 10.75 -7.86
N GLY A 7 7.50 10.22 -7.98
CA GLY A 7 8.33 9.89 -6.81
C GLY A 7 8.67 11.13 -5.99
N ALA A 8 9.01 12.25 -6.66
CA ALA A 8 9.18 13.56 -6.05
C ALA A 8 7.85 14.19 -5.62
N ARG A 9 6.68 13.84 -6.20
CA ARG A 9 5.38 14.35 -5.76
C ARG A 9 4.80 13.56 -4.59
N LEU A 10 5.02 12.28 -4.45
CA LEU A 10 4.73 11.58 -3.19
C LEU A 10 5.69 12.05 -2.08
N ALA A 11 6.97 12.21 -2.38
CA ALA A 11 7.93 12.88 -1.49
C ALA A 11 7.66 14.39 -1.31
N LEU A 12 7.18 15.10 -2.35
CA LEU A 12 6.80 16.52 -2.29
C LEU A 12 5.46 16.75 -1.60
N LEU A 13 4.58 15.78 -1.59
CA LEU A 13 3.31 15.80 -0.84
C LEU A 13 3.55 15.69 0.66
N VAL A 14 4.53 14.90 1.06
CA VAL A 14 5.02 14.82 2.44
C VAL A 14 5.77 16.09 2.80
N SER A 15 6.55 16.71 1.88
CA SER A 15 7.30 17.95 2.14
C SER A 15 6.41 19.20 2.20
N LYS A 16 5.27 19.27 1.49
CA LYS A 16 4.34 20.40 1.61
C LYS A 16 3.59 20.45 2.93
N ALA A 17 3.37 19.31 3.58
CA ALA A 17 2.86 19.29 4.96
C ALA A 17 3.91 19.81 5.97
N ALA A 18 5.21 19.69 5.66
CA ALA A 18 6.32 20.18 6.50
C ALA A 18 6.79 21.61 6.20
N MET A 19 6.43 22.20 5.04
CA MET A 19 6.92 23.51 4.57
C MET A 19 5.94 24.69 4.71
N SER A 20 5.01 24.68 5.64
CA SER A 20 4.23 25.89 5.99
C SER A 20 5.02 26.88 6.88
N GLY A 21 6.32 27.02 6.65
CA GLY A 21 7.17 27.96 7.34
C GLY A 21 8.37 28.41 6.52
N ARG A 22 8.20 29.55 5.85
CA ARG A 22 9.19 30.58 5.42
C ARG A 22 9.50 30.72 3.93
N SER A 23 9.12 31.95 3.51
CA SER A 23 9.83 33.00 2.68
C SER A 23 10.40 32.64 1.32
N SER A 24 9.89 33.40 0.35
CA SER A 24 10.35 33.58 -1.02
C SER A 24 11.77 34.19 -1.12
N PRO A 25 12.48 33.93 -2.20
CA PRO A 25 13.37 34.90 -2.76
C PRO A 25 13.00 35.30 -4.19
N THR A 26 13.27 36.57 -4.43
CA THR A 26 13.03 37.40 -5.60
C THR A 26 13.85 36.99 -6.82
N SER A 27 13.26 37.30 -7.97
CA SER A 27 13.75 37.18 -9.34
C SER A 27 15.00 37.97 -9.65
N SER A 28 15.85 37.46 -10.55
CA SER A 28 16.53 38.29 -11.56
C SER A 28 16.81 37.52 -12.85
N LEU A 29 16.48 38.16 -13.94
CA LEU A 29 16.57 37.76 -15.34
C LEU A 29 18.02 37.72 -15.86
N GLY A 30 18.29 36.83 -16.81
CA GLY A 30 19.48 36.86 -17.67
C GLY A 30 19.42 35.74 -18.72
N GLN A 31 19.12 36.09 -19.96
CA GLN A 31 19.31 35.30 -21.21
C GLN A 31 20.53 35.85 -21.97
N PRO A 32 20.91 35.25 -23.14
CA PRO A 32 21.29 33.86 -23.47
C PRO A 32 22.65 33.78 -24.19
N ALA A 33 23.18 32.60 -24.49
CA ALA A 33 24.09 32.40 -25.62
C ALA A 33 24.06 30.93 -26.11
N ALA A 34 23.92 30.75 -27.41
CA ALA A 34 23.96 29.50 -28.13
C ALA A 34 25.40 29.00 -28.33
N ALA A 35 25.62 27.67 -28.30
CA ALA A 35 26.75 27.03 -28.95
C ALA A 35 26.45 25.58 -29.23
N ASP A 36 26.62 25.17 -30.47
CA ASP A 36 26.58 23.81 -31.04
C ASP A 36 27.61 22.89 -30.36
N GLY A 37 27.23 21.60 -30.23
CA GLY A 37 28.18 20.58 -29.80
C GLY A 37 27.56 19.21 -29.74
N SER A 38 27.83 18.38 -30.75
CA SER A 38 27.57 16.96 -30.84
C SER A 38 27.88 16.21 -29.55
N SER A 39 26.90 15.54 -28.95
CA SER A 39 27.13 14.70 -27.80
C SER A 39 26.69 13.27 -28.04
N SER A 40 27.67 12.39 -28.04
CA SER A 40 27.55 10.96 -27.87
C SER A 40 26.78 10.65 -26.57
N SER A 41 25.66 9.97 -26.70
CA SER A 41 24.84 9.51 -25.56
C SER A 41 25.53 8.33 -24.87
N SER A 42 26.31 8.60 -23.84
CA SER A 42 26.67 7.60 -22.82
C SER A 42 25.54 7.55 -21.80
N SER A 43 24.76 6.47 -21.81
CA SER A 43 23.80 6.14 -20.77
C SER A 43 24.54 5.80 -19.48
N SER A 44 24.78 6.77 -18.61
CA SER A 44 25.25 6.54 -17.26
C SER A 44 24.10 5.95 -16.44
N SER A 45 24.09 4.63 -16.25
CA SER A 45 23.26 3.94 -15.28
C SER A 45 23.69 4.35 -13.87
N PHE A 46 22.92 5.23 -13.23
CA PHE A 46 23.10 5.54 -11.82
C PHE A 46 22.79 4.32 -10.97
N PRO A 47 23.59 4.00 -9.93
CA PRO A 47 23.22 2.99 -8.95
C PRO A 47 21.99 3.47 -8.17
N THR A 48 20.84 2.98 -8.56
CA THR A 48 19.56 3.43 -8.01
C THR A 48 19.32 2.73 -6.70
N THR A 49 19.54 3.40 -5.58
CA THR A 49 19.02 2.95 -4.29
C THR A 49 17.49 2.94 -4.41
N ALA A 50 16.92 1.74 -4.48
CA ALA A 50 15.48 1.61 -4.64
C ALA A 50 14.80 1.92 -3.30
N VAL A 51 13.85 2.84 -3.32
CA VAL A 51 13.07 3.25 -2.15
C VAL A 51 11.64 2.74 -2.32
N VAL A 52 11.14 2.04 -1.30
CA VAL A 52 9.72 1.67 -1.18
C VAL A 52 9.08 2.64 -0.22
N ALA A 53 8.06 3.36 -0.66
CA ALA A 53 7.18 4.10 0.25
C ALA A 53 5.99 3.21 0.57
N ALA A 54 5.74 2.95 1.86
CA ALA A 54 4.51 2.31 2.33
C ALA A 54 3.62 3.41 2.94
N ALA A 55 2.40 3.55 2.44
CA ALA A 55 1.42 4.42 3.07
C ALA A 55 0.38 3.56 3.77
N VAL A 56 0.16 3.85 5.04
CA VAL A 56 -0.78 3.16 5.92
C VAL A 56 -1.97 4.08 6.15
N LYS A 57 -3.15 3.67 5.68
CA LYS A 57 -4.40 4.38 5.96
C LYS A 57 -5.10 3.70 7.13
N LEU A 58 -5.19 4.39 8.26
CA LEU A 58 -5.99 3.99 9.41
C LEU A 58 -7.31 4.81 9.39
N ALA A 59 -8.46 4.14 9.45
CA ALA A 59 -9.71 4.79 9.77
C ALA A 59 -9.70 5.13 11.26
N GLY A 60 -9.55 6.40 11.60
CA GLY A 60 -9.39 6.84 12.98
C GLY A 60 -10.68 6.83 13.78
N ARG A 61 -10.53 6.73 15.10
CA ARG A 61 -11.56 6.86 16.12
C ARG A 61 -12.30 8.23 15.96
N LYS A 62 -13.63 8.23 15.90
CA LYS A 62 -14.43 9.47 15.98
C LYS A 62 -14.04 10.27 17.22
N ARG A 63 -13.35 11.38 17.06
CA ARG A 63 -13.36 12.43 18.09
C ARG A 63 -14.75 13.06 18.09
N GLN A 64 -15.25 13.49 19.25
CA GLN A 64 -16.60 14.07 19.48
C GLN A 64 -16.91 15.37 18.70
N SER A 65 -16.13 15.73 17.70
CA SER A 65 -16.37 16.82 16.74
C SER A 65 -16.37 16.23 15.33
N GLY A 66 -17.46 15.77 14.89
CA GLY A 66 -18.11 15.68 13.57
C GLY A 66 -17.32 15.36 12.30
N GLY A 67 -16.08 14.81 12.31
CA GLY A 67 -15.33 14.48 11.11
C GLY A 67 -14.62 13.13 11.23
N GLU A 68 -14.66 12.29 10.17
CA GLU A 68 -13.79 11.11 10.05
C GLU A 68 -12.33 11.58 9.87
N HIS A 69 -11.51 11.42 10.89
CA HIS A 69 -10.06 11.62 10.75
C HIS A 69 -9.43 10.40 10.06
N VAL A 70 -9.08 10.57 8.79
CA VAL A 70 -8.23 9.63 8.07
C VAL A 70 -6.78 9.92 8.47
N ASN A 71 -6.15 8.99 9.19
CA ASN A 71 -4.73 9.09 9.52
C ASN A 71 -3.92 8.35 8.44
N ILE A 72 -3.10 9.08 7.68
CA ILE A 72 -2.21 8.53 6.68
C ILE A 72 -0.80 8.62 7.24
N LYS A 73 -0.13 7.46 7.40
CA LYS A 73 1.28 7.37 7.74
C LYS A 73 2.08 7.02 6.50
N VAL A 74 3.23 7.64 6.34
CA VAL A 74 4.16 7.37 5.24
C VAL A 74 5.47 6.84 5.79
N ALA A 75 5.83 5.64 5.35
CA ALA A 75 7.09 5.00 5.69
C ALA A 75 7.97 4.86 4.45
N VAL A 76 9.25 5.12 4.59
CA VAL A 76 10.25 4.93 3.52
C VAL A 76 11.19 3.82 3.90
N ARG A 77 11.41 2.85 3.00
CA ARG A 77 12.35 1.76 3.17
C ARG A 77 13.39 1.77 2.06
N ALA A 78 14.65 1.81 2.40
CA ALA A 78 15.73 1.64 1.45
C ALA A 78 16.08 0.17 1.27
N ARG A 79 16.13 -0.30 0.01
CA ARG A 79 16.60 -1.64 -0.32
C ARG A 79 18.11 -1.75 -0.07
N PRO A 80 18.63 -2.86 0.51
CA PRO A 80 20.05 -3.11 0.58
C PRO A 80 20.70 -3.05 -0.81
N LEU A 81 21.88 -2.46 -0.90
CA LEU A 81 22.71 -2.57 -2.09
C LEU A 81 23.20 -4.01 -2.19
N GLY A 82 23.35 -4.52 -3.41
CA GLY A 82 23.93 -5.84 -3.66
C GLY A 82 25.35 -5.97 -3.08
N GLU A 83 25.77 -7.20 -2.81
CA GLU A 83 27.11 -7.49 -2.31
C GLU A 83 28.18 -6.84 -3.21
N GLY A 84 29.15 -6.16 -2.60
CA GLY A 84 30.24 -5.46 -3.29
C GLY A 84 29.91 -4.06 -3.79
N LEU A 85 28.65 -3.59 -3.74
CA LEU A 85 28.29 -2.22 -4.08
C LEU A 85 28.39 -1.34 -2.83
N LYS A 86 29.30 -0.38 -2.86
CA LYS A 86 29.36 0.68 -1.84
C LYS A 86 28.30 1.72 -2.17
N GLY A 87 27.54 2.16 -1.16
CA GLY A 87 26.65 3.31 -1.30
C GLY A 87 27.49 4.54 -1.73
N ASP A 88 26.97 5.27 -2.69
CA ASP A 88 27.62 6.49 -3.22
C ASP A 88 27.43 7.71 -2.30
N GLY A 89 26.87 7.51 -1.10
CA GLY A 89 26.55 8.60 -0.18
C GLY A 89 25.34 9.45 -0.61
N THR A 90 24.61 9.05 -1.64
CA THR A 90 23.45 9.77 -2.15
C THR A 90 22.29 9.80 -1.15
N LEU A 91 22.11 8.75 -0.34
CA LEU A 91 21.10 8.70 0.72
C LEU A 91 21.76 8.70 2.10
N LEU A 92 21.35 9.65 2.93
CA LEU A 92 21.76 9.75 4.33
C LEU A 92 20.51 9.53 5.21
N PHE A 93 20.65 8.64 6.20
CA PHE A 93 19.60 8.33 7.14
C PHE A 93 19.94 9.00 8.48
N ASP A 94 19.03 9.84 8.98
CA ASP A 94 19.21 10.56 10.24
C ASP A 94 18.04 10.21 11.18
N GLY A 95 18.30 9.28 12.08
CA GLY A 95 17.30 8.72 12.96
C GLY A 95 16.23 7.90 12.21
N GLU A 96 15.04 7.84 12.81
CA GLU A 96 13.93 6.97 12.36
C GLU A 96 12.92 7.71 11.47
N THR A 97 13.07 9.01 11.30
CA THR A 97 12.08 9.86 10.60
C THR A 97 12.66 10.75 9.53
N GLN A 98 13.99 10.86 9.41
CA GLN A 98 14.62 11.77 8.47
C GLN A 98 15.48 11.05 7.43
N LEU A 99 15.36 11.51 6.19
CA LEU A 99 16.11 11.03 5.05
C LEU A 99 16.60 12.23 4.25
N SER A 100 17.89 12.26 3.93
CA SER A 100 18.47 13.28 3.06
C SER A 100 18.95 12.67 1.76
N LEU A 101 18.66 13.35 0.66
CA LEU A 101 19.17 13.05 -0.66
C LEU A 101 20.28 14.03 -1.01
N VAL A 102 21.49 13.53 -1.25
CA VAL A 102 22.63 14.31 -1.74
C VAL A 102 22.72 14.14 -3.26
N HIS A 103 22.59 15.23 -4.00
CA HIS A 103 22.66 15.17 -5.45
C HIS A 103 24.11 14.99 -5.92
N PRO A 104 24.40 14.00 -6.81
CA PRO A 104 25.77 13.68 -7.22
C PRO A 104 26.48 14.85 -7.93
N HIS A 105 25.71 15.71 -8.60
CA HIS A 105 26.23 16.87 -9.30
C HIS A 105 25.95 18.14 -8.47
N GLY A 106 26.96 18.63 -7.76
CA GLY A 106 26.89 19.90 -7.02
C GLY A 106 26.69 19.80 -5.50
N GLY A 107 26.56 18.61 -4.93
CA GLY A 107 26.48 18.43 -3.47
C GLY A 107 25.22 19.01 -2.81
N GLN A 108 24.22 19.44 -3.59
CA GLN A 108 22.97 19.95 -3.07
C GLN A 108 22.27 18.84 -2.26
N ARG A 109 21.89 19.18 -1.04
CA ARG A 109 21.18 18.28 -0.12
C ARG A 109 19.69 18.65 -0.08
N SER A 110 18.84 17.64 -0.17
CA SER A 110 17.40 17.76 0.02
C SER A 110 16.99 16.89 1.20
N ASP A 111 16.42 17.51 2.23
CA ASP A 111 16.01 16.83 3.46
C ASP A 111 14.52 16.54 3.42
N PHE A 112 14.13 15.34 3.86
CA PHE A 112 12.77 14.84 3.91
C PHE A 112 12.48 14.27 5.30
N SER A 113 11.25 14.48 5.76
CA SER A 113 10.75 13.89 7.00
C SER A 113 9.55 13.00 6.70
N PHE A 114 9.53 11.82 7.31
CA PHE A 114 8.48 10.81 7.17
C PHE A 114 8.07 10.30 8.55
N ASP A 115 6.95 9.57 8.64
CA ASP A 115 6.56 8.94 9.90
C ASP A 115 7.55 7.84 10.32
N HIS A 116 8.09 7.09 9.33
CA HIS A 116 9.15 6.10 9.56
C HIS A 116 10.14 6.10 8.40
N VAL A 117 11.43 5.95 8.71
CA VAL A 117 12.51 5.78 7.73
C VAL A 117 13.32 4.53 8.08
N TYR A 118 13.29 3.56 7.18
CA TYR A 118 13.98 2.28 7.32
C TYR A 118 15.21 2.25 6.40
N GLY A 119 16.38 2.21 6.99
CA GLY A 119 17.63 2.05 6.27
C GLY A 119 17.80 0.63 5.70
N PRO A 120 18.89 0.39 4.95
CA PRO A 120 19.13 -0.91 4.27
C PRO A 120 19.20 -2.12 5.19
N ARG A 121 19.42 -1.94 6.49
CA ARG A 121 19.51 -3.02 7.49
C ARG A 121 18.19 -3.29 8.22
N ALA A 122 17.13 -2.56 7.91
CA ALA A 122 15.85 -2.74 8.56
C ALA A 122 15.22 -4.09 8.20
N THR A 123 14.75 -4.80 9.21
CA THR A 123 14.18 -6.14 9.08
C THR A 123 12.69 -6.10 8.73
N GLN A 124 12.18 -7.21 8.19
CA GLN A 124 10.73 -7.38 7.96
C GLN A 124 9.94 -7.35 9.29
N ALA A 125 10.52 -7.85 10.37
CA ALA A 125 9.90 -7.84 11.68
C ALA A 125 9.68 -6.40 12.17
N GLN A 126 10.69 -5.52 12.09
CA GLN A 126 10.54 -4.11 12.45
C GLN A 126 9.41 -3.43 11.67
N LEU A 127 9.37 -3.64 10.35
CA LEU A 127 8.31 -3.05 9.53
C LEU A 127 6.92 -3.56 9.94
N TYR A 128 6.81 -4.86 10.26
CA TYR A 128 5.56 -5.43 10.72
C TYR A 128 5.13 -4.85 12.07
N ASP A 129 6.04 -4.77 13.04
CA ASP A 129 5.74 -4.25 14.38
C ASP A 129 5.29 -2.78 14.33
N ASP A 130 5.95 -1.95 13.51
CA ASP A 130 5.65 -0.53 13.41
C ASP A 130 4.40 -0.22 12.56
N LEU A 131 4.12 -0.99 11.51
CA LEU A 131 3.08 -0.69 10.52
C LEU A 131 1.96 -1.74 10.51
N GLY A 132 2.30 -3.02 10.45
CA GLY A 132 1.36 -4.12 10.29
C GLY A 132 0.53 -4.35 11.55
N ARG A 133 1.16 -4.36 12.72
CA ARG A 133 0.51 -4.58 14.01
C ARG A 133 -0.55 -3.52 14.30
N GLN A 134 -0.25 -2.24 14.02
CA GLN A 134 -1.21 -1.14 14.23
C GLN A 134 -2.48 -1.30 13.37
N ILE A 135 -2.34 -1.78 12.15
CA ILE A 135 -3.50 -2.05 11.27
C ILE A 135 -4.32 -3.21 11.80
N LEU A 136 -3.66 -4.25 12.29
CA LEU A 136 -4.35 -5.38 12.89
C LEU A 136 -5.10 -4.98 14.17
N ASP A 137 -4.48 -4.17 15.04
CA ASP A 137 -5.14 -3.63 16.24
C ASP A 137 -6.40 -2.86 15.87
N CYS A 138 -6.33 -1.96 14.89
CA CYS A 138 -7.49 -1.24 14.39
C CYS A 138 -8.56 -2.17 13.79
N ALA A 139 -8.17 -3.27 13.15
CA ALA A 139 -9.13 -4.23 12.58
C ALA A 139 -9.90 -4.96 13.68
N PHE A 140 -9.28 -5.32 14.79
CA PHE A 140 -9.97 -5.89 15.95
C PHE A 140 -10.90 -4.88 16.65
N GLU A 141 -10.65 -3.57 16.49
CA GLU A 141 -11.57 -2.50 16.90
C GLU A 141 -12.71 -2.23 15.89
N GLY A 142 -12.76 -2.97 14.76
CA GLY A 142 -13.78 -2.81 13.73
C GLY A 142 -13.44 -1.76 12.65
N TYR A 143 -12.23 -1.23 12.61
CA TYR A 143 -11.81 -0.25 11.61
C TYR A 143 -11.16 -0.91 10.40
N ASN A 144 -11.38 -0.31 9.23
CA ASN A 144 -10.70 -0.73 8.00
C ASN A 144 -9.28 -0.15 7.94
N GLY A 145 -8.34 -0.95 7.43
CA GLY A 145 -6.97 -0.54 7.20
C GLY A 145 -6.51 -0.83 5.78
N THR A 146 -5.53 -0.05 5.30
CA THR A 146 -4.91 -0.32 3.99
C THR A 146 -3.41 -0.04 4.08
N ILE A 147 -2.59 -1.00 3.63
CA ILE A 147 -1.15 -0.83 3.40
C ILE A 147 -0.91 -0.97 1.93
N PHE A 148 -0.19 -0.02 1.31
CA PHE A 148 0.30 -0.18 -0.05
C PHE A 148 1.80 0.08 -0.14
N ALA A 149 2.48 -0.78 -0.90
CA ALA A 149 3.87 -0.60 -1.26
C ALA A 149 3.95 0.12 -2.61
N TYR A 150 4.64 1.26 -2.64
CA TYR A 150 4.85 2.10 -3.81
C TYR A 150 6.34 2.24 -4.11
N GLY A 151 6.72 2.23 -5.37
CA GLY A 151 8.10 2.39 -5.81
C GLY A 151 8.31 1.82 -7.21
N GLN A 152 9.50 2.02 -7.77
CA GLN A 152 9.86 1.45 -9.08
C GLN A 152 9.92 -0.08 -9.07
N THR A 153 9.95 -0.69 -10.23
CA THR A 153 10.21 -2.13 -10.38
C THR A 153 11.57 -2.47 -9.76
N GLY A 154 11.64 -3.58 -9.01
CA GLY A 154 12.86 -3.98 -8.29
C GLY A 154 13.15 -3.21 -7.00
N SER A 155 12.33 -2.24 -6.58
CA SER A 155 12.54 -1.50 -5.33
C SER A 155 12.32 -2.33 -4.05
N GLY A 156 11.64 -3.48 -4.13
CA GLY A 156 11.36 -4.35 -2.98
C GLY A 156 9.91 -4.27 -2.48
N LYS A 157 8.96 -3.77 -3.28
CA LYS A 157 7.52 -3.73 -2.92
C LYS A 157 6.98 -5.09 -2.52
N SER A 158 7.09 -6.06 -3.44
CA SER A 158 6.62 -7.43 -3.21
C SER A 158 7.38 -8.11 -2.06
N HIS A 159 8.69 -7.84 -1.90
CA HIS A 159 9.47 -8.32 -0.77
C HIS A 159 8.95 -7.74 0.56
N THR A 160 8.57 -6.48 0.60
CA THR A 160 8.01 -5.85 1.80
C THR A 160 6.63 -6.42 2.15
N ILE A 161 5.76 -6.61 1.16
CA ILE A 161 4.38 -7.09 1.37
C ILE A 161 4.34 -8.59 1.62
N MET A 162 4.97 -9.39 0.74
CA MET A 162 4.92 -10.87 0.78
C MET A 162 6.14 -11.47 1.47
N GLY A 163 7.32 -10.92 1.24
CA GLY A 163 8.59 -11.50 1.69
C GLY A 163 9.04 -12.70 0.86
N THR A 164 9.86 -13.52 1.49
CA THR A 164 10.33 -14.81 0.98
C THR A 164 10.04 -15.89 2.03
N ALA A 165 10.27 -17.16 1.70
CA ALA A 165 10.10 -18.26 2.66
C ALA A 165 11.02 -18.12 3.89
N SER A 166 12.22 -17.52 3.72
CA SER A 166 13.20 -17.30 4.80
C SER A 166 13.04 -15.96 5.50
N ASP A 167 12.33 -14.97 4.90
CA ASP A 167 12.16 -13.63 5.45
C ASP A 167 10.74 -13.13 5.12
N LEU A 168 9.80 -13.49 5.97
CA LEU A 168 8.36 -13.25 5.80
C LEU A 168 8.04 -11.75 5.79
N GLY A 169 7.22 -11.31 4.83
CA GLY A 169 6.74 -9.95 4.71
C GLY A 169 5.55 -9.63 5.63
N ILE A 170 4.90 -8.50 5.34
CA ILE A 170 3.78 -7.99 6.16
C ILE A 170 2.59 -8.96 6.16
N ILE A 171 2.18 -9.50 5.00
CA ILE A 171 0.99 -10.38 4.92
C ILE A 171 1.13 -11.63 5.78
N PRO A 172 2.16 -12.47 5.62
CA PRO A 172 2.25 -13.70 6.40
C PRO A 172 2.44 -13.43 7.91
N ARG A 173 3.14 -12.35 8.31
CA ARG A 173 3.28 -11.95 9.71
C ARG A 173 1.95 -11.48 10.30
N LEU A 174 1.18 -10.70 9.54
CA LEU A 174 -0.15 -10.25 9.93
C LEU A 174 -1.11 -11.44 10.09
N GLY A 175 -1.03 -12.43 9.19
CA GLY A 175 -1.81 -13.66 9.31
C GLY A 175 -1.47 -14.45 10.57
N ALA A 176 -0.19 -14.60 10.90
CA ALA A 176 0.25 -15.28 12.11
C ALA A 176 -0.31 -14.61 13.38
N ASP A 177 -0.12 -13.30 13.50
CA ASP A 177 -0.63 -12.51 14.66
C ASP A 177 -2.17 -12.52 14.71
N LEU A 178 -2.86 -12.46 13.55
CA LEU A 178 -4.31 -12.55 13.46
C LEU A 178 -4.83 -13.88 14.03
N PHE A 179 -4.30 -15.00 13.55
CA PHE A 179 -4.79 -16.33 13.99
C PHE A 179 -4.37 -16.64 15.43
N GLU A 180 -3.21 -16.18 15.88
CA GLU A 180 -2.82 -16.26 17.29
C GLU A 180 -3.83 -15.54 18.20
N ARG A 181 -4.24 -14.31 17.85
CA ARG A 181 -5.24 -13.55 18.62
C ARG A 181 -6.63 -14.18 18.57
N VAL A 182 -7.03 -14.72 17.42
CA VAL A 182 -8.31 -15.44 17.28
C VAL A 182 -8.35 -16.68 18.18
N GLU A 183 -7.24 -17.42 18.24
CA GLU A 183 -7.11 -18.59 19.12
C GLU A 183 -7.12 -18.18 20.61
N GLN A 184 -6.38 -17.13 20.98
CA GLN A 184 -6.33 -16.61 22.35
C GLN A 184 -7.68 -16.08 22.85
N ALA A 185 -8.54 -15.59 21.97
CA ALA A 185 -9.86 -15.10 22.35
C ALA A 185 -10.83 -16.22 22.79
N GLY A 186 -10.58 -17.46 22.39
CA GLY A 186 -11.35 -18.64 22.77
C GLY A 186 -12.86 -18.49 22.52
N GLU A 187 -13.70 -18.85 23.47
CA GLU A 187 -15.16 -18.81 23.35
C GLU A 187 -15.78 -17.42 23.62
N SER A 188 -14.95 -16.43 24.02
CA SER A 188 -15.45 -15.07 24.35
C SER A 188 -15.90 -14.27 23.13
N CYS A 189 -15.41 -14.63 21.95
CA CYS A 189 -15.75 -13.98 20.69
C CYS A 189 -15.73 -14.97 19.54
N ALA A 190 -16.78 -14.95 18.71
CA ALA A 190 -16.81 -15.70 17.47
C ALA A 190 -16.18 -14.89 16.36
N TYR A 191 -15.23 -15.50 15.65
CA TYR A 191 -14.52 -14.90 14.52
C TYR A 191 -14.78 -15.64 13.22
N VAL A 192 -14.97 -14.89 12.14
CA VAL A 192 -14.94 -15.40 10.78
C VAL A 192 -13.91 -14.56 10.00
N VAL A 193 -12.87 -15.23 9.55
CA VAL A 193 -11.82 -14.64 8.73
C VAL A 193 -12.04 -15.07 7.29
N THR A 194 -12.12 -14.12 6.36
CA THR A 194 -12.21 -14.43 4.93
C THR A 194 -11.12 -13.67 4.18
N ALA A 195 -10.67 -14.22 3.05
CA ALA A 195 -9.68 -13.59 2.20
C ALA A 195 -10.12 -13.56 0.75
N THR A 196 -9.72 -12.50 0.05
CA THR A 196 -9.80 -12.38 -1.41
C THR A 196 -8.44 -11.97 -1.95
N TYR A 197 -8.13 -12.41 -3.18
CA TYR A 197 -6.88 -12.04 -3.83
C TYR A 197 -7.13 -11.74 -5.30
N LEU A 198 -6.97 -10.48 -5.68
CA LEU A 198 -7.20 -10.02 -7.04
C LEU A 198 -5.99 -9.29 -7.63
N GLU A 199 -5.92 -9.29 -8.94
CA GLU A 199 -4.98 -8.50 -9.74
C GLU A 199 -5.73 -7.44 -10.53
N LEU A 200 -5.22 -6.22 -10.53
CA LEU A 200 -5.68 -5.15 -11.39
C LEU A 200 -4.61 -4.85 -12.45
N TYR A 201 -4.90 -5.21 -13.68
CA TYR A 201 -4.01 -5.02 -14.82
C TYR A 201 -4.75 -4.29 -15.94
N ASN A 202 -4.22 -3.16 -16.38
CA ASN A 202 -4.82 -2.34 -17.45
C ASN A 202 -6.31 -2.02 -17.20
N GLU A 203 -6.66 -1.61 -15.97
CA GLU A 203 -8.04 -1.37 -15.54
C GLU A 203 -8.98 -2.61 -15.66
N VAL A 204 -8.42 -3.83 -15.79
CA VAL A 204 -9.16 -5.10 -15.76
C VAL A 204 -8.92 -5.78 -14.43
N VAL A 205 -10.00 -6.13 -13.72
CA VAL A 205 -9.95 -6.89 -12.46
C VAL A 205 -9.95 -8.37 -12.79
N CYS A 206 -8.95 -9.10 -12.27
CA CYS A 206 -8.81 -10.54 -12.43
C CYS A 206 -8.78 -11.20 -11.05
N ASP A 207 -9.48 -12.31 -10.89
CA ASP A 207 -9.44 -13.11 -9.68
C ASP A 207 -8.22 -14.04 -9.71
N LEU A 208 -7.35 -13.95 -8.71
CA LEU A 208 -6.16 -14.80 -8.60
C LEU A 208 -6.48 -16.16 -7.94
N LEU A 209 -7.63 -16.28 -7.28
CA LEU A 209 -8.09 -17.52 -6.64
C LEU A 209 -8.99 -18.36 -7.55
N SER A 210 -9.50 -17.77 -8.65
CA SER A 210 -10.27 -18.46 -9.70
C SER A 210 -9.65 -18.15 -11.07
N PRO A 211 -8.58 -18.86 -11.47
CA PRO A 211 -7.90 -18.62 -12.74
C PRO A 211 -8.86 -18.73 -13.92
N GLY A 212 -8.97 -17.65 -14.70
CA GLY A 212 -9.92 -17.55 -15.83
C GLY A 212 -11.03 -16.50 -15.60
N SER A 213 -11.33 -16.13 -14.36
CA SER A 213 -12.28 -15.07 -14.02
C SER A 213 -11.65 -13.70 -14.22
N GLN A 214 -11.99 -13.04 -15.33
CA GLN A 214 -11.44 -11.74 -15.72
C GLN A 214 -12.56 -10.75 -16.03
N GLY A 215 -12.25 -9.47 -15.92
CA GLY A 215 -13.20 -8.40 -16.23
C GLY A 215 -14.27 -8.20 -15.15
N LEU A 216 -14.01 -8.65 -13.92
CA LEU A 216 -14.93 -8.51 -12.80
C LEU A 216 -15.32 -7.04 -12.57
N LYS A 217 -16.59 -6.83 -12.19
CA LYS A 217 -17.16 -5.49 -12.03
C LYS A 217 -17.10 -5.02 -10.58
N ILE A 218 -16.63 -3.79 -10.40
CA ILE A 218 -16.71 -3.14 -9.09
C ILE A 218 -18.11 -2.54 -8.95
N ARG A 219 -18.82 -2.94 -7.90
CA ARG A 219 -20.17 -2.52 -7.56
C ARG A 219 -20.18 -1.73 -6.27
N GLN A 220 -21.27 -1.06 -6.00
CA GLN A 220 -21.53 -0.37 -4.75
C GLN A 220 -22.89 -0.78 -4.21
N HIS A 221 -22.91 -1.21 -2.96
CA HIS A 221 -24.12 -1.54 -2.24
C HIS A 221 -24.30 -0.56 -1.08
N LEU A 222 -25.53 -0.15 -0.78
CA LEU A 222 -25.81 0.89 0.21
C LEU A 222 -25.39 0.50 1.64
N LYS A 223 -25.47 -0.79 2.00
CA LYS A 223 -25.13 -1.28 3.35
C LYS A 223 -23.70 -1.79 3.46
N THR A 224 -23.20 -2.51 2.45
CA THR A 224 -21.89 -3.19 2.51
C THR A 224 -20.77 -2.39 1.85
N GLY A 225 -21.07 -1.27 1.21
CA GLY A 225 -20.08 -0.40 0.55
C GLY A 225 -19.64 -0.95 -0.82
N ILE A 226 -18.37 -0.75 -1.16
CA ILE A 226 -17.76 -1.18 -2.42
C ILE A 226 -17.37 -2.66 -2.34
N TYR A 227 -17.67 -3.41 -3.39
CA TYR A 227 -17.30 -4.81 -3.54
C TYR A 227 -17.03 -5.17 -5.01
N VAL A 228 -16.36 -6.27 -5.26
CA VAL A 228 -16.15 -6.82 -6.59
C VAL A 228 -17.13 -7.97 -6.77
N GLU A 229 -17.97 -7.87 -7.81
CA GLU A 229 -18.97 -8.88 -8.17
C GLU A 229 -18.26 -10.16 -8.60
N ASP A 230 -18.73 -11.31 -8.14
CA ASP A 230 -18.22 -12.65 -8.47
C ASP A 230 -16.74 -12.91 -8.09
N LEU A 231 -16.16 -12.10 -7.20
CA LEU A 231 -14.83 -12.35 -6.66
C LEU A 231 -14.85 -13.52 -5.66
N THR A 232 -13.94 -14.47 -5.81
CA THR A 232 -13.80 -15.60 -4.90
C THR A 232 -13.40 -15.11 -3.50
N GLU A 233 -14.25 -15.39 -2.52
CA GLU A 233 -13.99 -15.15 -1.10
C GLU A 233 -13.78 -16.52 -0.42
N VAL A 234 -12.63 -16.72 0.20
CA VAL A 234 -12.24 -17.97 0.87
C VAL A 234 -12.25 -17.75 2.36
N GLN A 235 -13.01 -18.58 3.09
CA GLN A 235 -12.96 -18.61 4.54
C GLN A 235 -11.67 -19.31 4.99
N LEU A 236 -11.01 -18.75 5.99
CA LEU A 236 -9.76 -19.22 6.54
C LEU A 236 -9.95 -19.58 8.01
N SER A 237 -9.45 -20.75 8.39
CA SER A 237 -9.53 -21.26 9.77
C SER A 237 -8.20 -21.17 10.52
N ASN A 238 -7.08 -21.07 9.78
CA ASN A 238 -5.74 -21.04 10.37
C ASN A 238 -4.71 -20.41 9.41
N GLN A 239 -3.51 -20.19 9.94
CA GLN A 239 -2.40 -19.61 9.20
C GLN A 239 -1.96 -20.45 7.98
N SER A 240 -1.97 -21.78 8.10
CA SER A 240 -1.54 -22.66 7.00
C SER A 240 -2.45 -22.55 5.77
N GLU A 241 -3.75 -22.36 5.99
CA GLU A 241 -4.70 -22.09 4.90
C GLU A 241 -4.43 -20.75 4.22
N LEU A 242 -4.10 -19.72 5.00
CA LEU A 242 -3.68 -18.41 4.47
C LEU A 242 -2.42 -18.52 3.60
N GLU A 243 -1.39 -19.22 4.09
CA GLU A 243 -0.13 -19.40 3.35
C GLU A 243 -0.34 -20.17 2.05
N ARG A 244 -1.19 -21.21 2.07
CA ARG A 244 -1.57 -21.95 0.87
C ARG A 244 -2.27 -21.05 -0.13
N LEU A 245 -3.24 -20.26 0.31
CA LEU A 245 -4.00 -19.34 -0.54
C LEU A 245 -3.09 -18.28 -1.18
N ILE A 246 -2.16 -17.70 -0.43
CA ILE A 246 -1.15 -16.76 -0.95
C ILE A 246 -0.29 -17.44 -2.02
N THR A 247 0.14 -18.67 -1.76
CA THR A 247 0.99 -19.44 -2.67
C THR A 247 0.26 -19.74 -3.98
N GLU A 248 -0.99 -20.15 -3.93
CA GLU A 248 -1.84 -20.41 -5.10
C GLU A 248 -2.09 -19.15 -5.92
N GLY A 249 -2.46 -18.04 -5.28
CA GLY A 249 -2.66 -16.77 -5.95
C GLY A 249 -1.39 -16.22 -6.60
N ASN A 250 -0.24 -16.35 -5.93
CA ASN A 250 1.06 -15.96 -6.50
C ASN A 250 1.44 -16.81 -7.72
N LYS A 251 1.17 -18.12 -7.71
CA LYS A 251 1.35 -18.99 -8.89
C LYS A 251 0.46 -18.55 -10.05
N ALA A 252 -0.79 -18.24 -9.79
CA ALA A 252 -1.72 -17.73 -10.81
C ALA A 252 -1.21 -16.41 -11.43
N ARG A 253 -0.73 -15.48 -10.59
CA ARG A 253 -0.11 -14.22 -11.03
C ARG A 253 1.13 -14.45 -11.90
N GLN A 254 2.02 -15.39 -11.52
CA GLN A 254 3.22 -15.72 -12.27
C GLN A 254 2.89 -16.36 -13.63
N VAL A 255 1.93 -17.28 -13.70
CA VAL A 255 1.51 -17.90 -14.96
C VAL A 255 0.92 -16.86 -15.91
N ALA A 256 0.19 -15.87 -15.40
CA ALA A 256 -0.31 -14.75 -16.19
C ALA A 256 0.84 -13.86 -16.69
N ALA A 257 1.92 -13.71 -15.93
CA ALA A 257 3.09 -12.92 -16.30
C ALA A 257 3.94 -13.58 -17.40
N THR A 258 4.16 -14.90 -17.36
CA THR A 258 4.96 -15.62 -18.39
C THR A 258 4.33 -15.58 -19.78
N ARG A 259 3.00 -15.44 -19.86
CA ARG A 259 2.27 -15.32 -21.15
C ARG A 259 2.37 -13.95 -21.80
N MET A 260 2.80 -12.89 -21.08
CA MET A 260 2.80 -11.49 -21.54
C MET A 260 3.91 -10.66 -20.88
N ASN A 261 5.18 -10.95 -21.11
CA ASN A 261 6.35 -10.19 -20.68
C ASN A 261 6.15 -9.24 -19.48
N GLU A 262 6.72 -9.58 -18.30
CA GLU A 262 6.81 -8.72 -17.09
C GLU A 262 5.49 -8.15 -16.53
N ARG A 263 4.35 -8.82 -16.75
CA ARG A 263 3.04 -8.37 -16.26
C ARG A 263 3.03 -8.07 -14.75
N SER A 264 3.83 -8.77 -13.95
CA SER A 264 3.88 -8.57 -12.49
C SER A 264 4.40 -7.19 -12.09
N SER A 265 5.30 -6.58 -12.87
CA SER A 265 5.76 -5.20 -12.64
C SER A 265 4.74 -4.15 -13.06
N ARG A 266 3.73 -4.54 -13.86
CA ARG A 266 2.74 -3.66 -14.48
C ARG A 266 1.32 -3.86 -13.97
N SER A 267 1.13 -4.73 -12.99
CA SER A 267 -0.16 -4.99 -12.35
C SER A 267 -0.12 -4.65 -10.87
N HIS A 268 -1.27 -4.22 -10.32
CA HIS A 268 -1.46 -4.09 -8.89
C HIS A 268 -2.03 -5.39 -8.35
N ALA A 269 -1.45 -5.93 -7.29
CA ALA A 269 -1.99 -7.07 -6.57
C ALA A 269 -2.63 -6.61 -5.26
N ILE A 270 -3.87 -6.98 -5.03
CA ILE A 270 -4.64 -6.56 -3.86
C ILE A 270 -5.09 -7.80 -3.13
N PHE A 271 -4.51 -8.00 -1.95
CA PHE A 271 -4.88 -9.03 -1.00
C PHE A 271 -5.73 -8.40 0.10
N THR A 272 -6.94 -8.91 0.32
CA THR A 272 -7.85 -8.38 1.35
C THR A 272 -8.17 -9.46 2.35
N LEU A 273 -7.95 -9.16 3.64
CA LEU A 273 -8.47 -9.93 4.76
C LEU A 273 -9.70 -9.21 5.31
N GLN A 274 -10.78 -9.93 5.51
CA GLN A 274 -11.96 -9.44 6.19
C GLN A 274 -12.14 -10.21 7.49
N LEU A 275 -12.22 -9.47 8.58
CA LEU A 275 -12.47 -9.98 9.92
C LEU A 275 -13.90 -9.62 10.31
N ARG A 276 -14.72 -10.62 10.59
CA ARG A 276 -16.03 -10.47 11.23
C ARG A 276 -15.92 -11.01 12.62
N GLN A 277 -16.35 -10.24 13.60
CA GLN A 277 -16.26 -10.63 15.01
C GLN A 277 -17.58 -10.32 15.72
N GLN A 278 -17.99 -11.25 16.55
CA GLN A 278 -19.19 -11.13 17.36
C GLN A 278 -18.89 -11.55 18.78
N HIS A 279 -18.97 -10.60 19.70
CA HIS A 279 -18.74 -10.86 21.12
C HIS A 279 -19.92 -11.60 21.72
N ALA A 280 -19.64 -12.53 22.63
CA ALA A 280 -20.64 -13.13 23.49
C ALA A 280 -21.28 -12.01 24.33
N GLN A 281 -22.60 -12.00 24.44
CA GLN A 281 -23.25 -11.16 25.45
C GLN A 281 -22.96 -11.75 26.83
N PRO A 282 -22.57 -10.94 27.85
CA PRO A 282 -22.59 -11.40 29.22
C PRO A 282 -24.03 -11.89 29.48
N GLU A 283 -24.14 -13.11 29.96
CA GLU A 283 -25.41 -13.74 30.26
C GLU A 283 -26.26 -12.78 31.11
N ALA A 284 -27.37 -12.31 30.56
CA ALA A 284 -28.47 -11.93 31.42
C ALA A 284 -28.84 -13.21 32.16
N GLU A 285 -28.68 -13.23 33.50
CA GLU A 285 -28.96 -14.36 34.35
C GLU A 285 -30.29 -15.01 33.92
N ALA A 286 -30.17 -16.08 33.13
CA ALA A 286 -31.33 -16.87 32.76
C ALA A 286 -31.74 -17.65 34.02
N GLU A 287 -32.79 -17.20 34.68
CA GLU A 287 -33.49 -18.01 35.67
C GLU A 287 -33.90 -19.31 34.98
N GLY A 288 -33.08 -20.36 35.13
CA GLY A 288 -33.40 -21.69 34.62
C GLY A 288 -32.27 -22.41 33.90
N GLY A 289 -31.20 -22.70 34.55
CA GLY A 289 -30.29 -23.85 34.55
C GLY A 289 -29.93 -24.62 33.27
N TYR A 290 -30.03 -24.06 32.05
CA TYR A 290 -29.54 -24.68 30.82
C TYR A 290 -28.50 -23.81 30.15
N PRO A 291 -27.29 -24.33 29.86
CA PRO A 291 -26.30 -23.56 29.09
C PRO A 291 -26.81 -23.40 27.67
N ALA A 292 -27.39 -22.26 27.35
CA ALA A 292 -27.86 -21.97 26.02
C ALA A 292 -26.68 -21.64 25.10
N LYS A 293 -26.25 -22.65 24.33
CA LYS A 293 -25.38 -22.47 23.13
C LYS A 293 -25.93 -21.41 22.14
N ALA A 294 -27.19 -20.98 22.32
CA ALA A 294 -27.87 -19.98 21.52
C ALA A 294 -27.64 -18.52 22.00
N ALA A 295 -27.11 -18.29 23.20
CA ALA A 295 -26.84 -16.95 23.72
C ALA A 295 -25.54 -16.30 23.13
N LEU A 296 -24.73 -17.08 22.43
CA LEU A 296 -23.46 -16.64 21.81
C LEU A 296 -23.62 -15.67 20.62
N LEU A 297 -24.83 -15.44 20.11
CA LEU A 297 -25.05 -14.69 18.87
C LEU A 297 -25.78 -13.35 19.05
N GLY A 298 -25.83 -12.79 20.24
CA GLY A 298 -26.61 -11.57 20.53
C GLY A 298 -25.83 -10.25 20.48
N GLY A 299 -24.50 -10.28 20.46
CA GLY A 299 -23.69 -9.07 20.45
C GLY A 299 -23.60 -8.39 19.06
N PRO A 300 -23.20 -7.11 18.99
CA PRO A 300 -23.05 -6.41 17.73
C PRO A 300 -22.00 -7.10 16.85
N LEU A 301 -22.32 -7.31 15.56
CA LEU A 301 -21.40 -7.81 14.56
C LEU A 301 -20.48 -6.65 14.13
N LEU A 302 -19.20 -6.74 14.47
CA LEU A 302 -18.17 -5.85 13.94
C LEU A 302 -17.55 -6.47 12.69
N THR A 303 -17.31 -5.64 11.68
CA THR A 303 -16.66 -6.09 10.43
C THR A 303 -15.59 -5.09 10.06
N SER A 304 -14.39 -5.60 9.80
CA SER A 304 -13.27 -4.80 9.32
C SER A 304 -12.62 -5.45 8.10
N LYS A 305 -11.97 -4.63 7.26
CA LYS A 305 -11.21 -5.06 6.08
C LYS A 305 -9.79 -4.53 6.17
N ILE A 306 -8.83 -5.39 5.94
CA ILE A 306 -7.40 -5.05 5.80
C ILE A 306 -7.02 -5.28 4.35
N ASN A 307 -6.71 -4.21 3.64
CA ASN A 307 -6.23 -4.29 2.26
C ASN A 307 -4.71 -4.17 2.23
N LEU A 308 -4.05 -5.13 1.60
CA LEU A 308 -2.61 -5.20 1.46
C LEU A 308 -2.28 -5.19 -0.03
N VAL A 309 -1.65 -4.10 -0.48
CA VAL A 309 -1.56 -3.78 -1.90
C VAL A 309 -0.10 -3.69 -2.35
N ASP A 310 0.29 -4.59 -3.25
CA ASP A 310 1.53 -4.52 -4.00
C ASP A 310 1.27 -3.78 -5.32
N LEU A 311 1.65 -2.49 -5.38
CA LEU A 311 1.39 -1.65 -6.54
C LEU A 311 2.31 -2.00 -7.72
N ALA A 312 1.85 -1.73 -8.93
CA ALA A 312 2.68 -1.72 -10.13
C ALA A 312 3.89 -0.79 -9.99
N GLY A 313 4.91 -0.98 -10.82
CA GLY A 313 6.08 -0.12 -10.85
C GLY A 313 5.72 1.34 -11.16
N SER A 314 6.37 2.27 -10.46
CA SER A 314 6.12 3.71 -10.59
C SER A 314 7.05 4.39 -11.60
N GLU A 315 7.88 3.62 -12.27
CA GLU A 315 8.76 4.10 -13.35
C GLU A 315 7.95 4.62 -14.55
N ARG A 316 8.59 5.44 -15.34
CA ARG A 316 7.99 5.95 -16.59
C ARG A 316 7.92 4.83 -17.64
N ALA A 317 6.86 4.83 -18.43
CA ALA A 317 6.83 4.08 -19.68
C ALA A 317 7.99 4.58 -20.57
N ASP A 318 8.76 3.64 -21.08
CA ASP A 318 9.84 3.95 -22.02
C ASP A 318 9.24 4.43 -23.34
N LEU A 319 9.62 5.63 -23.78
CA LEU A 319 9.11 6.23 -25.03
C LEU A 319 9.59 5.48 -26.30
N SER A 320 10.59 4.61 -26.16
CA SER A 320 11.08 3.74 -27.24
C SER A 320 10.29 2.43 -27.37
N ALA A 321 9.30 2.19 -26.47
CA ALA A 321 8.51 0.99 -26.45
C ALA A 321 7.44 0.96 -27.54
N ASP A 322 7.00 -0.24 -27.94
CA ASP A 322 5.90 -0.46 -28.87
C ASP A 322 4.61 0.25 -28.40
N SER A 323 3.73 0.60 -29.36
CA SER A 323 2.46 1.28 -29.10
C SER A 323 1.59 0.58 -28.03
N ARG A 324 1.63 -0.75 -27.95
CA ARG A 324 0.95 -1.55 -26.93
C ARG A 324 1.53 -1.31 -25.53
N GLN A 325 2.85 -1.28 -25.41
CA GLN A 325 3.55 -1.00 -24.13
C GLN A 325 3.34 0.45 -23.68
N LEU A 326 3.23 1.39 -24.62
CA LEU A 326 2.90 2.79 -24.33
C LEU A 326 1.48 2.93 -23.76
N HIS A 327 0.48 2.24 -24.33
CA HIS A 327 -0.88 2.23 -23.81
C HIS A 327 -0.96 1.60 -22.41
N GLU A 328 -0.25 0.51 -22.19
CA GLU A 328 -0.17 -0.18 -20.92
C GLU A 328 0.48 0.70 -19.86
N GLY A 329 1.64 1.29 -20.16
CA GLY A 329 2.33 2.24 -19.27
C GLY A 329 1.47 3.47 -18.93
N ALA A 330 0.68 3.96 -19.89
CA ALA A 330 -0.27 5.05 -19.66
C ALA A 330 -1.39 4.66 -18.68
N ALA A 331 -1.92 3.44 -18.76
CA ALA A 331 -2.95 2.95 -17.85
C ALA A 331 -2.40 2.79 -16.41
N ILE A 332 -1.18 2.26 -16.24
CA ILE A 332 -0.49 2.14 -14.97
C ILE A 332 -0.27 3.52 -14.36
N ASN A 333 0.29 4.45 -15.13
CA ASN A 333 0.54 5.82 -14.66
C ASN A 333 -0.77 6.55 -14.31
N LYS A 334 -1.86 6.26 -15.02
CA LYS A 334 -3.19 6.80 -14.70
C LYS A 334 -3.69 6.32 -13.34
N SER A 335 -3.60 5.01 -13.05
CA SER A 335 -4.05 4.45 -11.76
C SER A 335 -3.22 5.00 -10.59
N LEU A 336 -1.89 5.07 -10.72
CA LEU A 336 -1.00 5.64 -9.71
C LEU A 336 -1.21 7.15 -9.54
N SER A 337 -1.47 7.90 -10.62
CA SER A 337 -1.79 9.32 -10.55
C SER A 337 -3.13 9.57 -9.87
N ALA A 338 -4.14 8.72 -10.16
CA ALA A 338 -5.43 8.78 -9.47
C ALA A 338 -5.28 8.53 -7.97
N LEU A 339 -4.44 7.55 -7.57
CA LEU A 339 -4.12 7.29 -6.17
C LEU A 339 -3.47 8.52 -5.51
N GLY A 340 -2.49 9.13 -6.18
CA GLY A 340 -1.86 10.36 -5.70
C GLY A 340 -2.87 11.51 -5.49
N ASN A 341 -3.81 11.68 -6.41
CA ASN A 341 -4.86 12.71 -6.29
C ASN A 341 -5.83 12.43 -5.13
N VAL A 342 -6.16 11.15 -4.88
CA VAL A 342 -6.99 10.76 -3.72
C VAL A 342 -6.27 11.05 -2.41
N ILE A 343 -4.98 10.68 -2.30
CA ILE A 343 -4.18 10.97 -1.10
C ILE A 343 -4.10 12.48 -0.86
N ASN A 344 -3.84 13.27 -1.91
CA ASN A 344 -3.82 14.72 -1.82
C ASN A 344 -5.13 15.30 -1.28
N ALA A 345 -6.26 14.90 -1.88
CA ALA A 345 -7.57 15.39 -1.47
C ALA A 345 -7.90 15.02 -0.01
N LEU A 346 -7.46 13.84 0.44
CA LEU A 346 -7.63 13.40 1.83
C LEU A 346 -6.78 14.21 2.82
N THR A 347 -5.57 14.60 2.43
CA THR A 347 -4.66 15.39 3.29
C THR A 347 -5.02 16.87 3.31
N GLU A 348 -5.50 17.46 2.20
CA GLU A 348 -5.92 18.86 2.13
C GLU A 348 -7.19 19.13 2.98
N GLY A 349 -8.10 18.16 3.09
CA GLY A 349 -9.30 18.26 3.93
C GLY A 349 -9.02 18.39 5.43
N THR A 350 -7.81 18.01 5.89
CA THR A 350 -7.41 18.13 7.30
C THR A 350 -6.99 19.56 7.70
N HIS A 351 -6.79 20.46 6.76
CA HIS A 351 -6.34 21.84 6.99
C HIS A 351 -7.47 22.88 6.99
N GLY A 352 -8.73 22.49 7.31
CA GLY A 352 -9.84 23.45 7.52
C GLY A 352 -10.44 24.07 6.23
N ARG A 353 -10.07 23.58 5.06
CA ARG A 353 -10.77 23.85 3.81
C ARG A 353 -11.98 22.93 3.68
N ALA A 354 -13.10 23.45 3.18
CA ALA A 354 -14.29 22.66 2.91
C ALA A 354 -13.90 21.37 2.16
N ALA A 355 -14.41 20.22 2.63
CA ALA A 355 -14.05 18.90 2.12
C ALA A 355 -14.19 18.88 0.58
N ALA A 356 -13.05 18.97 -0.11
CA ALA A 356 -13.02 18.84 -1.56
C ALA A 356 -13.49 17.43 -1.90
N HIS A 357 -14.22 17.28 -2.99
CA HIS A 357 -14.66 15.97 -3.48
C HIS A 357 -13.43 15.08 -3.72
N VAL A 358 -13.30 13.98 -2.98
CA VAL A 358 -12.20 13.02 -3.15
C VAL A 358 -12.46 12.17 -4.40
N PRO A 359 -11.56 12.16 -5.39
CA PRO A 359 -11.81 11.58 -6.72
C PRO A 359 -11.61 10.05 -6.73
N TYR A 360 -12.30 9.30 -5.87
CA TYR A 360 -12.19 7.83 -5.79
C TYR A 360 -12.53 7.10 -7.10
N ARG A 361 -13.36 7.69 -7.95
CA ARG A 361 -13.84 7.05 -9.18
C ARG A 361 -12.92 7.26 -10.40
N SER A 362 -11.77 7.89 -10.22
CA SER A 362 -10.84 8.19 -11.33
C SER A 362 -10.12 6.95 -11.86
N SER A 363 -10.00 5.88 -11.07
CA SER A 363 -9.49 4.57 -11.50
C SER A 363 -10.15 3.44 -10.71
N LYS A 364 -10.03 2.20 -11.20
CA LYS A 364 -10.50 1.03 -10.44
C LYS A 364 -9.68 0.79 -9.16
N LEU A 365 -8.41 1.19 -9.16
CA LEU A 365 -7.53 1.09 -7.99
C LEU A 365 -8.03 1.96 -6.82
N THR A 366 -8.60 3.12 -7.10
CA THR A 366 -9.02 4.09 -6.08
C THR A 366 -10.49 3.96 -5.71
N ARG A 367 -11.24 3.16 -6.45
CA ARG A 367 -12.66 2.91 -6.23
C ARG A 367 -12.85 1.76 -5.25
#